data_6d7e29722b2697a211db197ea84ad3a5
#
_entry.id   6d7e29722b2697a211db197ea84ad3a5
#
_cell.length_a   1.000
_cell.length_b   1.000
_cell.length_c   1.000
_cell.angle_alpha   90.00
_cell.angle_beta   90.00
_cell.angle_gamma   90.00
#
_symmetry.space_group_name_H-M   'P 1'
#
loop_
_entity.id
_entity.type
_entity.pdbx_description
1 polymer ?
#
loop_
_entity_poly.entity_id
_entity_poly.type
_entity_poly.pdbx_seq_one_letter_code
_entity_poly.pdbx_strand_id
1 'polypeptide(L)'
;MNKKNILIGCLASLLTGCSTQFNRVLKSDDRAYKYEYAKECFAMGKYSNCATLLQELVTAQKGRTNAQESLYLLGMAEYGNRDYESASATFRKYCSSYPKGDFAEQASFYIGKSLYESTPEPRLDQSPTVAAINAYQNFLDNYPDSPRRDEAQQALFKLQDNLVQKEYLSAKLYYNLGGYFGNINSNTESNYESCIITAQNALKAYPYSDLREKFSILIMKSKFQLAENSSEEKRIERYRDAEDECYGFLNEFPDSKESATAQKYIVKCKKITGD
;
A
#
# COMPACT_ATOMS: atom_id res chain seq x y z
N MET A 1 -37.09 -4.01 -43.16
CA MET A 1 -36.01 -4.51 -42.29
C MET A 1 -35.33 -3.29 -41.66
N ASN A 2 -35.43 -3.12 -40.36
CA ASN A 2 -34.99 -1.89 -39.67
C ASN A 2 -33.45 -1.79 -39.63
N LYS A 3 -32.90 -0.64 -40.03
CA LYS A 3 -31.44 -0.35 -40.01
C LYS A 3 -30.79 -0.67 -38.65
N LYS A 4 -31.53 -0.54 -37.55
CA LYS A 4 -31.07 -0.92 -36.19
C LYS A 4 -30.79 -2.42 -36.04
N ASN A 5 -31.59 -3.28 -36.67
CA ASN A 5 -31.43 -4.73 -36.60
C ASN A 5 -30.22 -5.23 -37.41
N ILE A 6 -29.89 -4.50 -38.51
CA ILE A 6 -28.71 -4.78 -39.33
C ILE A 6 -27.41 -4.38 -38.54
N LEU A 7 -27.44 -3.25 -37.83
CA LEU A 7 -26.30 -2.80 -37.03
C LEU A 7 -26.00 -3.74 -35.86
N ILE A 8 -27.03 -4.25 -35.18
CA ILE A 8 -26.91 -5.23 -34.09
C ILE A 8 -26.40 -6.57 -34.62
N GLY A 9 -26.86 -7.00 -35.79
CA GLY A 9 -26.40 -8.23 -36.45
C GLY A 9 -24.92 -8.17 -36.85
N CYS A 10 -24.44 -7.03 -37.36
CA CYS A 10 -23.03 -6.82 -37.69
C CYS A 10 -22.14 -6.74 -36.47
N LEU A 11 -22.61 -6.15 -35.38
CA LEU A 11 -21.83 -6.11 -34.11
C LEU A 11 -21.71 -7.50 -33.48
N ALA A 12 -22.76 -8.30 -33.50
CA ALA A 12 -22.76 -9.67 -32.98
C ALA A 12 -21.85 -10.61 -33.78
N SER A 13 -21.76 -10.44 -35.11
CA SER A 13 -20.89 -11.27 -35.96
C SER A 13 -19.41 -10.94 -35.80
N LEU A 14 -19.06 -9.73 -35.44
CA LEU A 14 -17.67 -9.34 -35.09
C LEU A 14 -17.20 -9.93 -33.75
N LEU A 15 -18.07 -10.06 -32.77
CA LEU A 15 -17.78 -10.66 -31.48
C LEU A 15 -17.60 -12.18 -31.53
N THR A 16 -18.37 -12.87 -32.37
CA THR A 16 -18.26 -14.34 -32.54
C THR A 16 -17.02 -14.75 -33.33
N GLY A 17 -16.55 -13.93 -34.25
CA GLY A 17 -15.35 -14.21 -35.07
C GLY A 17 -14.06 -14.25 -34.20
N CYS A 18 -13.93 -13.36 -33.23
CA CYS A 18 -12.76 -13.31 -32.36
C CYS A 18 -12.63 -14.50 -31.42
N SER A 19 -13.73 -15.02 -30.88
CA SER A 19 -13.69 -16.17 -29.95
C SER A 19 -13.35 -17.47 -30.69
N THR A 20 -13.77 -17.63 -31.91
CA THR A 20 -13.48 -18.81 -32.76
C THR A 20 -12.01 -18.84 -33.18
N GLN A 21 -11.42 -17.68 -33.50
CA GLN A 21 -10.00 -17.59 -33.85
C GLN A 21 -9.11 -17.91 -32.66
N PHE A 22 -9.36 -17.33 -31.49
CA PHE A 22 -8.62 -17.61 -30.27
C PHE A 22 -8.62 -19.11 -29.92
N ASN A 23 -9.80 -19.74 -29.95
CA ASN A 23 -9.92 -21.17 -29.66
C ASN A 23 -9.16 -22.05 -30.66
N ARG A 24 -9.08 -21.64 -31.93
CA ARG A 24 -8.31 -22.33 -32.98
C ARG A 24 -6.79 -22.22 -32.64
N VAL A 25 -6.33 -21.02 -32.33
CA VAL A 25 -4.91 -20.78 -31.94
C VAL A 25 -4.55 -21.55 -30.68
N LEU A 26 -5.41 -21.51 -29.66
CA LEU A 26 -5.18 -22.20 -28.39
C LEU A 26 -5.01 -23.72 -28.58
N LYS A 27 -5.74 -24.32 -29.50
CA LYS A 27 -5.66 -25.77 -29.83
C LYS A 27 -4.54 -26.12 -30.83
N SER A 28 -3.86 -25.15 -31.39
CA SER A 28 -2.77 -25.37 -32.34
C SER A 28 -1.53 -25.90 -31.62
N ASP A 29 -0.78 -26.81 -32.24
CA ASP A 29 0.55 -27.23 -31.79
C ASP A 29 1.65 -26.29 -32.28
N ASP A 30 1.34 -25.35 -33.19
CA ASP A 30 2.30 -24.39 -33.73
C ASP A 30 2.58 -23.28 -32.67
N ARG A 31 3.72 -23.43 -32.02
CA ARG A 31 4.17 -22.47 -30.97
C ARG A 31 4.51 -21.10 -31.53
N ALA A 32 5.05 -21.03 -32.75
CA ALA A 32 5.38 -19.76 -33.39
C ALA A 32 4.09 -18.97 -33.69
N TYR A 33 3.08 -19.64 -34.23
CA TYR A 33 1.77 -19.05 -34.46
C TYR A 33 1.10 -18.58 -33.16
N LYS A 34 1.15 -19.41 -32.09
CA LYS A 34 0.65 -19.00 -30.76
C LYS A 34 1.35 -17.75 -30.24
N TYR A 35 2.66 -17.67 -30.39
CA TYR A 35 3.44 -16.55 -29.92
C TYR A 35 3.11 -15.25 -30.65
N GLU A 36 3.05 -15.27 -31.99
CA GLU A 36 2.68 -14.11 -32.77
C GLU A 36 1.25 -13.65 -32.46
N TYR A 37 0.31 -14.58 -32.35
CA TYR A 37 -1.06 -14.25 -31.98
C TYR A 37 -1.18 -13.71 -30.53
N ALA A 38 -0.35 -14.17 -29.60
CA ALA A 38 -0.28 -13.59 -28.25
C ALA A 38 0.16 -12.12 -28.27
N LYS A 39 1.16 -11.77 -29.12
CA LYS A 39 1.57 -10.37 -29.32
C LYS A 39 0.46 -9.52 -29.94
N GLU A 40 -0.28 -10.05 -30.90
CA GLU A 40 -1.46 -9.39 -31.45
C GLU A 40 -2.53 -9.15 -30.37
N CYS A 41 -2.82 -10.16 -29.54
CA CYS A 41 -3.74 -10.03 -28.41
C CYS A 41 -3.31 -8.93 -27.43
N PHE A 42 -2.02 -8.89 -27.14
CA PHE A 42 -1.45 -7.84 -26.27
C PHE A 42 -1.65 -6.46 -26.88
N ALA A 43 -1.28 -6.27 -28.13
CA ALA A 43 -1.44 -4.99 -28.85
C ALA A 43 -2.89 -4.53 -28.94
N MET A 44 -3.85 -5.47 -28.98
CA MET A 44 -5.27 -5.18 -28.96
C MET A 44 -5.87 -4.99 -27.55
N GLY A 45 -5.07 -5.04 -26.49
CA GLY A 45 -5.55 -4.97 -25.10
C GLY A 45 -6.31 -6.22 -24.63
N LYS A 46 -6.24 -7.34 -25.37
CA LYS A 46 -6.84 -8.64 -24.99
C LYS A 46 -5.91 -9.41 -24.05
N TYR A 47 -5.63 -8.79 -22.91
CA TYR A 47 -4.59 -9.27 -21.98
C TYR A 47 -4.84 -10.67 -21.44
N SER A 48 -6.08 -11.02 -21.13
CA SER A 48 -6.45 -12.36 -20.67
C SER A 48 -6.12 -13.44 -21.72
N ASN A 49 -6.44 -13.19 -23.00
CA ASN A 49 -6.12 -14.11 -24.08
C ASN A 49 -4.60 -14.25 -24.28
N CYS A 50 -3.90 -13.12 -24.21
CA CYS A 50 -2.43 -13.07 -24.30
C CYS A 50 -1.81 -13.90 -23.16
N ALA A 51 -2.21 -13.68 -21.92
CA ALA A 51 -1.69 -14.40 -20.75
C ALA A 51 -1.93 -15.91 -20.87
N THR A 52 -3.14 -16.34 -21.28
CA THR A 52 -3.47 -17.75 -21.46
C THR A 52 -2.54 -18.45 -22.45
N LEU A 53 -2.25 -17.83 -23.60
CA LEU A 53 -1.35 -18.39 -24.61
C LEU A 53 0.10 -18.41 -24.10
N LEU A 54 0.55 -17.34 -23.45
CA LEU A 54 1.92 -17.23 -22.98
C LEU A 54 2.22 -18.14 -21.79
N GLN A 55 1.26 -18.43 -20.91
CA GLN A 55 1.43 -19.37 -19.80
C GLN A 55 1.80 -20.77 -20.31
N GLU A 56 1.15 -21.22 -21.40
CA GLU A 56 1.50 -22.49 -22.05
C GLU A 56 2.89 -22.43 -22.70
N LEU A 57 3.18 -21.35 -23.43
CA LEU A 57 4.47 -21.17 -24.13
C LEU A 57 5.66 -21.08 -23.19
N VAL A 58 5.56 -20.31 -22.11
CA VAL A 58 6.66 -20.15 -21.11
C VAL A 58 7.04 -21.47 -20.47
N THR A 59 6.07 -22.37 -20.26
CA THR A 59 6.34 -23.72 -19.75
C THR A 59 7.09 -24.59 -20.75
N ALA A 60 6.75 -24.45 -22.02
CA ALA A 60 7.27 -25.31 -23.12
C ALA A 60 8.57 -24.79 -23.74
N GLN A 61 8.97 -23.52 -23.50
CA GLN A 61 10.05 -22.84 -24.23
C GLN A 61 11.33 -22.59 -23.40
N LYS A 62 11.49 -23.21 -22.22
CA LYS A 62 12.73 -23.09 -21.43
C LYS A 62 13.96 -23.28 -22.32
N GLY A 63 14.82 -22.27 -22.42
CA GLY A 63 16.07 -22.29 -23.17
C GLY A 63 15.97 -22.00 -24.68
N ARG A 64 14.81 -21.54 -25.19
CA ARG A 64 14.64 -21.13 -26.60
C ARG A 64 14.73 -19.61 -26.78
N THR A 65 14.92 -19.18 -28.04
CA THR A 65 15.19 -17.78 -28.42
C THR A 65 14.16 -16.77 -27.87
N ASN A 66 12.87 -17.13 -27.81
CA ASN A 66 11.81 -16.21 -27.37
C ASN A 66 11.38 -16.42 -25.89
N ALA A 67 12.08 -17.27 -25.14
CA ALA A 67 11.66 -17.59 -23.76
C ALA A 67 11.68 -16.38 -22.83
N GLN A 68 12.70 -15.54 -22.97
CA GLN A 68 12.85 -14.30 -22.18
C GLN A 68 11.74 -13.30 -22.49
N GLU A 69 11.52 -13.01 -23.76
CA GLU A 69 10.49 -12.08 -24.21
C GLU A 69 9.07 -12.58 -23.84
N SER A 70 8.83 -13.89 -24.03
CA SER A 70 7.53 -14.50 -23.66
C SER A 70 7.22 -14.38 -22.17
N LEU A 71 8.22 -14.56 -21.31
CA LEU A 71 8.05 -14.45 -19.86
C LEU A 71 7.79 -13.00 -19.44
N TYR A 72 8.50 -12.05 -20.03
CA TYR A 72 8.27 -10.62 -19.77
C TYR A 72 6.89 -10.20 -20.27
N LEU A 73 6.52 -10.57 -21.50
CA LEU A 73 5.23 -10.24 -22.09
C LEU A 73 4.06 -10.87 -21.30
N LEU A 74 4.26 -12.07 -20.72
CA LEU A 74 3.29 -12.68 -19.82
C LEU A 74 3.04 -11.79 -18.60
N GLY A 75 4.09 -11.35 -17.91
CA GLY A 75 3.95 -10.44 -16.78
C GLY A 75 3.25 -9.14 -17.14
N MET A 76 3.56 -8.57 -18.32
CA MET A 76 2.89 -7.37 -18.84
C MET A 76 1.40 -7.62 -19.16
N ALA A 77 1.05 -8.80 -19.66
CA ALA A 77 -0.34 -9.16 -19.93
C ALA A 77 -1.14 -9.37 -18.63
N GLU A 78 -0.55 -10.04 -17.63
CA GLU A 78 -1.14 -10.19 -16.31
C GLU A 78 -1.35 -8.84 -15.65
N TYR A 79 -0.36 -7.94 -15.71
CA TYR A 79 -0.47 -6.56 -15.21
C TYR A 79 -1.59 -5.78 -15.92
N GLY A 80 -1.64 -5.84 -17.25
CA GLY A 80 -2.71 -5.20 -18.06
C GLY A 80 -4.10 -5.75 -17.77
N ASN A 81 -4.18 -7.03 -17.40
CA ASN A 81 -5.41 -7.70 -16.95
C ASN A 81 -5.77 -7.40 -15.49
N ARG A 82 -4.98 -6.59 -14.78
CA ARG A 82 -5.09 -6.27 -13.36
C ARG A 82 -4.93 -7.48 -12.41
N ASP A 83 -4.34 -8.55 -12.91
CA ASP A 83 -3.90 -9.67 -12.08
C ASP A 83 -2.51 -9.37 -11.54
N TYR A 84 -2.47 -8.46 -10.57
CA TYR A 84 -1.22 -7.92 -10.04
C TYR A 84 -0.41 -8.94 -9.23
N GLU A 85 -1.08 -9.90 -8.60
CA GLU A 85 -0.43 -10.98 -7.87
C GLU A 85 0.35 -11.88 -8.84
N SER A 86 -0.30 -12.38 -9.89
CA SER A 86 0.37 -13.18 -10.93
C SER A 86 1.46 -12.38 -11.64
N ALA A 87 1.21 -11.11 -11.98
CA ALA A 87 2.19 -10.23 -12.62
C ALA A 87 3.47 -10.10 -11.77
N SER A 88 3.33 -9.80 -10.47
CA SER A 88 4.49 -9.68 -9.57
C SER A 88 5.28 -10.98 -9.48
N ALA A 89 4.60 -12.12 -9.41
CA ALA A 89 5.25 -13.45 -9.40
C ALA A 89 5.98 -13.75 -10.72
N THR A 90 5.37 -13.42 -11.86
CA THR A 90 5.95 -13.62 -13.19
C THR A 90 7.17 -12.73 -13.40
N PHE A 91 7.13 -11.45 -13.00
CA PHE A 91 8.29 -10.56 -13.07
C PHE A 91 9.42 -11.00 -12.12
N ARG A 92 9.13 -11.49 -10.91
CA ARG A 92 10.15 -12.10 -10.02
C ARG A 92 10.80 -13.31 -10.68
N LYS A 93 10.01 -14.18 -11.33
CA LYS A 93 10.52 -15.31 -12.10
C LYS A 93 11.39 -14.84 -13.25
N TYR A 94 11.04 -13.74 -13.94
CA TYR A 94 11.88 -13.15 -14.97
C TYR A 94 13.23 -12.73 -14.41
N CYS A 95 13.25 -11.89 -13.37
CA CYS A 95 14.48 -11.39 -12.76
C CYS A 95 15.40 -12.52 -12.25
N SER A 96 14.81 -13.59 -11.69
CA SER A 96 15.59 -14.75 -11.23
C SER A 96 16.13 -15.61 -12.36
N SER A 97 15.40 -15.74 -13.48
CA SER A 97 15.81 -16.56 -14.62
C SER A 97 16.76 -15.83 -15.58
N TYR A 98 16.60 -14.51 -15.69
CA TYR A 98 17.32 -13.64 -16.62
C TYR A 98 17.82 -12.35 -15.93
N PRO A 99 18.73 -12.45 -14.94
CA PRO A 99 19.15 -11.29 -14.13
C PRO A 99 19.90 -10.22 -14.94
N LYS A 100 20.41 -10.57 -16.12
CA LYS A 100 21.06 -9.66 -17.09
C LYS A 100 20.28 -9.59 -18.40
N GLY A 101 19.01 -9.97 -18.40
CA GLY A 101 18.16 -9.95 -19.58
C GLY A 101 17.78 -8.53 -19.99
N ASP A 102 17.38 -8.37 -21.25
CA ASP A 102 17.04 -7.07 -21.84
C ASP A 102 15.91 -6.33 -21.11
N PHE A 103 15.06 -7.08 -20.41
CA PHE A 103 13.93 -6.53 -19.66
C PHE A 103 14.11 -6.64 -18.13
N ALA A 104 15.33 -6.91 -17.62
CA ALA A 104 15.55 -7.14 -16.19
C ALA A 104 15.22 -5.90 -15.35
N GLU A 105 15.61 -4.71 -15.79
CA GLU A 105 15.28 -3.45 -15.14
C GLU A 105 13.78 -3.20 -15.12
N GLN A 106 13.12 -3.33 -16.28
CA GLN A 106 11.69 -3.13 -16.40
C GLN A 106 10.91 -4.14 -15.56
N ALA A 107 11.30 -5.42 -15.59
CA ALA A 107 10.67 -6.45 -14.79
C ALA A 107 10.81 -6.16 -13.28
N SER A 108 12.00 -5.75 -12.84
CA SER A 108 12.24 -5.35 -11.45
C SER A 108 11.35 -4.19 -11.02
N PHE A 109 11.20 -3.16 -11.87
CA PHE A 109 10.28 -2.05 -11.63
C PHE A 109 8.82 -2.52 -11.53
N TYR A 110 8.38 -3.38 -12.46
CA TYR A 110 7.02 -3.89 -12.48
C TYR A 110 6.68 -4.85 -11.34
N ILE A 111 7.66 -5.46 -10.67
CA ILE A 111 7.42 -6.14 -9.39
C ILE A 111 6.86 -5.15 -8.37
N GLY A 112 7.56 -4.02 -8.16
CA GLY A 112 7.12 -2.98 -7.25
C GLY A 112 5.77 -2.39 -7.66
N LYS A 113 5.58 -2.11 -8.94
CA LYS A 113 4.37 -1.51 -9.48
C LYS A 113 3.14 -2.41 -9.34
N SER A 114 3.27 -3.70 -9.59
CA SER A 114 2.20 -4.68 -9.39
C SER A 114 1.80 -4.80 -7.92
N LEU A 115 2.77 -4.86 -7.02
CA LEU A 115 2.51 -4.89 -5.59
C LEU A 115 1.88 -3.59 -5.10
N TYR A 116 2.29 -2.43 -5.63
CA TYR A 116 1.70 -1.13 -5.33
C TYR A 116 0.21 -1.08 -5.70
N GLU A 117 -0.16 -1.54 -6.89
CA GLU A 117 -1.55 -1.57 -7.35
C GLU A 117 -2.43 -2.53 -6.52
N SER A 118 -1.84 -3.48 -5.83
CA SER A 118 -2.53 -4.43 -4.94
C SER A 118 -2.54 -4.00 -3.46
N THR A 119 -1.98 -2.84 -3.13
CA THR A 119 -1.96 -2.38 -1.72
C THR A 119 -3.37 -2.08 -1.21
N PRO A 120 -3.71 -2.55 -0.01
CA PRO A 120 -5.01 -2.32 0.58
C PRO A 120 -5.13 -0.92 1.19
N GLU A 121 -6.37 -0.55 1.58
CA GLU A 121 -6.60 0.64 2.40
C GLU A 121 -5.85 0.56 3.74
N PRO A 122 -5.49 1.73 4.36
CA PRO A 122 -4.67 1.78 5.58
C PRO A 122 -5.24 1.01 6.78
N ARG A 123 -6.56 0.77 6.82
CA ARG A 123 -7.22 0.04 7.93
C ARG A 123 -7.00 -1.47 7.90
N LEU A 124 -6.63 -1.98 6.74
CA LEU A 124 -6.44 -3.42 6.52
C LEU A 124 -5.01 -3.86 6.85
N ASP A 125 -4.72 -5.15 6.68
CA ASP A 125 -3.36 -5.65 6.82
C ASP A 125 -2.43 -5.03 5.77
N GLN A 126 -1.31 -4.48 6.23
CA GLN A 126 -0.35 -3.75 5.39
C GLN A 126 0.86 -4.61 4.95
N SER A 127 0.81 -5.92 5.13
CA SER A 127 1.86 -6.82 4.63
C SER A 127 2.13 -6.65 3.13
N PRO A 128 1.10 -6.48 2.25
CA PRO A 128 1.32 -6.16 0.85
C PRO A 128 2.02 -4.82 0.62
N THR A 129 1.71 -3.80 1.43
CA THR A 129 2.36 -2.48 1.35
C THR A 129 3.85 -2.58 1.69
N VAL A 130 4.20 -3.33 2.73
CA VAL A 130 5.61 -3.60 3.08
C VAL A 130 6.33 -4.35 1.96
N ALA A 131 5.67 -5.33 1.34
CA ALA A 131 6.24 -6.06 0.20
C ALA A 131 6.48 -5.14 -1.02
N ALA A 132 5.58 -4.17 -1.28
CA ALA A 132 5.75 -3.17 -2.34
C ALA A 132 6.92 -2.21 -2.05
N ILE A 133 7.05 -1.74 -0.80
CA ILE A 133 8.18 -0.90 -0.35
C ILE A 133 9.50 -1.63 -0.60
N ASN A 134 9.63 -2.88 -0.15
CA ASN A 134 10.83 -3.67 -0.34
C ASN A 134 11.16 -3.89 -1.83
N ALA A 135 10.16 -4.10 -2.67
CA ALA A 135 10.36 -4.29 -4.09
C ALA A 135 10.88 -3.00 -4.78
N TYR A 136 10.30 -1.84 -4.47
CA TYR A 136 10.79 -0.57 -5.01
C TYR A 136 12.17 -0.19 -4.46
N GLN A 137 12.45 -0.46 -3.17
CA GLN A 137 13.77 -0.23 -2.61
C GLN A 137 14.82 -1.07 -3.33
N ASN A 138 14.57 -2.37 -3.51
CA ASN A 138 15.44 -3.25 -4.27
C ASN A 138 15.64 -2.79 -5.72
N PHE A 139 14.59 -2.24 -6.36
CA PHE A 139 14.73 -1.67 -7.68
C PHE A 139 15.67 -0.46 -7.69
N LEU A 140 15.50 0.48 -6.77
CA LEU A 140 16.33 1.68 -6.66
C LEU A 140 17.79 1.37 -6.33
N ASP A 141 18.02 0.35 -5.49
CA ASP A 141 19.36 -0.08 -5.11
C ASP A 141 20.10 -0.76 -6.30
N ASN A 142 19.40 -1.54 -7.13
CA ASN A 142 19.98 -2.25 -8.25
C ASN A 142 20.09 -1.38 -9.53
N TYR A 143 19.23 -0.36 -9.68
CA TYR A 143 19.13 0.49 -10.86
C TYR A 143 19.08 1.97 -10.47
N PRO A 144 20.14 2.53 -9.85
CA PRO A 144 20.16 3.90 -9.34
C PRO A 144 20.02 4.97 -10.44
N ASP A 145 20.44 4.65 -11.67
CA ASP A 145 20.39 5.55 -12.82
C ASP A 145 19.19 5.30 -13.75
N SER A 146 18.22 4.51 -13.29
CA SER A 146 17.02 4.21 -14.07
C SER A 146 16.21 5.47 -14.37
N PRO A 147 15.68 5.62 -15.60
CA PRO A 147 14.74 6.70 -15.92
C PRO A 147 13.41 6.58 -15.14
N ARG A 148 13.16 5.46 -14.50
CA ARG A 148 11.97 5.20 -13.65
C ARG A 148 12.22 5.46 -12.16
N ARG A 149 13.41 5.97 -11.81
CA ARG A 149 13.79 6.24 -10.42
C ARG A 149 12.79 7.15 -9.70
N ASP A 150 12.44 8.27 -10.32
CA ASP A 150 11.53 9.25 -9.70
C ASP A 150 10.13 8.68 -9.49
N GLU A 151 9.62 7.87 -10.44
CA GLU A 151 8.33 7.17 -10.30
C GLU A 151 8.37 6.18 -9.12
N ALA A 152 9.45 5.41 -9.00
CA ALA A 152 9.62 4.46 -7.90
C ALA A 152 9.72 5.16 -6.54
N GLN A 153 10.43 6.29 -6.48
CA GLN A 153 10.59 7.07 -5.26
C GLN A 153 9.27 7.71 -4.81
N GLN A 154 8.50 8.25 -5.74
CA GLN A 154 7.16 8.77 -5.45
C GLN A 154 6.21 7.68 -4.94
N ALA A 155 6.29 6.47 -5.54
CA ALA A 155 5.52 5.34 -5.05
C ALA A 155 5.91 4.93 -3.63
N LEU A 156 7.21 4.93 -3.29
CA LEU A 156 7.69 4.68 -1.93
C LEU A 156 7.11 5.67 -0.91
N PHE A 157 7.10 6.97 -1.22
CA PHE A 157 6.51 7.96 -0.32
C PHE A 157 5.03 7.67 -0.06
N LYS A 158 4.25 7.40 -1.11
CA LYS A 158 2.82 7.06 -0.95
C LYS A 158 2.57 5.79 -0.14
N LEU A 159 3.43 4.77 -0.31
CA LEU A 159 3.35 3.55 0.48
C LEU A 159 3.67 3.79 1.96
N GLN A 160 4.68 4.63 2.23
CA GLN A 160 5.01 5.05 3.60
C GLN A 160 3.85 5.83 4.23
N ASP A 161 3.22 6.74 3.50
CA ASP A 161 2.04 7.48 3.97
C ASP A 161 0.90 6.52 4.36
N ASN A 162 0.69 5.44 3.61
CA ASN A 162 -0.29 4.41 3.97
C ASN A 162 0.02 3.77 5.33
N LEU A 163 1.29 3.45 5.60
CA LEU A 163 1.71 2.88 6.88
C LEU A 163 1.51 3.88 8.02
N VAL A 164 1.90 5.14 7.82
CA VAL A 164 1.70 6.21 8.82
C VAL A 164 0.22 6.43 9.10
N GLN A 165 -0.61 6.43 8.05
CA GLN A 165 -2.05 6.56 8.20
C GLN A 165 -2.66 5.39 8.99
N LYS A 166 -2.16 4.16 8.83
CA LYS A 166 -2.54 3.01 9.66
C LYS A 166 -2.25 3.26 11.14
N GLU A 167 -1.01 3.68 11.45
CA GLU A 167 -0.61 3.97 12.83
C GLU A 167 -1.49 5.07 13.46
N TYR A 168 -1.78 6.13 12.68
CA TYR A 168 -2.69 7.19 13.14
C TYR A 168 -4.10 6.66 13.43
N LEU A 169 -4.65 5.82 12.55
CA LEU A 169 -5.98 5.24 12.75
C LEU A 169 -6.01 4.31 13.97
N SER A 170 -4.93 3.57 14.21
CA SER A 170 -4.77 2.71 15.39
C SER A 170 -4.72 3.54 16.67
N ALA A 171 -3.86 4.57 16.72
CA ALA A 171 -3.78 5.47 17.86
C ALA A 171 -5.11 6.17 18.14
N LYS A 172 -5.78 6.64 17.10
CA LYS A 172 -7.11 7.28 17.20
C LYS A 172 -8.18 6.31 17.70
N LEU A 173 -8.12 5.06 17.30
CA LEU A 173 -9.02 4.02 17.81
C LEU A 173 -8.83 3.84 19.33
N TYR A 174 -7.59 3.68 19.79
CA TYR A 174 -7.29 3.59 21.23
C TYR A 174 -7.78 4.83 21.99
N TYR A 175 -7.54 6.03 21.46
CA TYR A 175 -8.07 7.25 22.08
C TYR A 175 -9.60 7.22 22.22
N ASN A 176 -10.32 6.84 21.17
CA ASN A 176 -11.78 6.78 21.18
C ASN A 176 -12.32 5.69 22.13
N LEU A 177 -11.57 4.63 22.34
CA LEU A 177 -11.90 3.56 23.30
C LEU A 177 -11.53 3.93 24.74
N GLY A 178 -10.77 4.98 24.97
CA GLY A 178 -10.07 5.31 26.21
C GLY A 178 -10.79 5.04 27.52
N GLY A 179 -12.09 5.38 27.61
CA GLY A 179 -12.91 5.13 28.80
C GLY A 179 -13.73 3.84 28.76
N TYR A 180 -13.59 3.00 27.73
CA TYR A 180 -14.40 1.78 27.60
C TYR A 180 -13.85 0.64 28.46
N PHE A 181 -14.67 0.13 29.36
CA PHE A 181 -14.33 -0.93 30.35
C PHE A 181 -14.35 -2.35 29.73
N GLY A 182 -13.77 -2.56 28.55
CA GLY A 182 -13.72 -3.89 27.94
C GLY A 182 -12.83 -4.91 28.68
N ASN A 183 -11.98 -4.47 29.61
CA ASN A 183 -11.01 -5.30 30.31
C ASN A 183 -11.10 -5.19 31.84
N ILE A 184 -12.22 -5.66 32.41
CA ILE A 184 -12.43 -5.67 33.87
C ILE A 184 -11.43 -6.60 34.61
N ASN A 185 -10.72 -7.47 33.92
CA ASN A 185 -9.87 -8.53 34.52
C ASN A 185 -8.38 -8.42 34.18
N SER A 186 -7.89 -7.33 33.60
CA SER A 186 -6.48 -7.24 33.28
C SER A 186 -5.82 -6.06 33.99
N ASN A 187 -4.67 -6.32 34.61
CA ASN A 187 -3.66 -5.33 34.96
C ASN A 187 -3.10 -4.64 33.67
N THR A 188 -3.91 -4.54 32.63
CA THR A 188 -3.51 -4.00 31.33
C THR A 188 -3.62 -2.50 31.31
N GLU A 189 -2.67 -1.90 30.64
CA GLU A 189 -2.58 -0.50 30.31
C GLU A 189 -3.92 0.04 29.81
N SER A 190 -4.25 1.29 30.16
CA SER A 190 -5.48 1.91 29.66
C SER A 190 -5.38 2.13 28.15
N ASN A 191 -6.53 2.21 27.46
CA ASN A 191 -6.51 2.53 26.02
C ASN A 191 -5.83 3.90 25.75
N TYR A 192 -5.83 4.83 26.70
CA TYR A 192 -5.09 6.10 26.57
C TYR A 192 -3.57 5.85 26.60
N GLU A 193 -3.06 4.95 27.41
CA GLU A 193 -1.65 4.54 27.39
C GLU A 193 -1.28 3.88 26.08
N SER A 194 -2.12 2.96 25.59
CA SER A 194 -1.92 2.33 24.27
C SER A 194 -1.94 3.37 23.13
N CYS A 195 -2.79 4.40 23.21
CA CYS A 195 -2.79 5.52 22.25
C CYS A 195 -1.47 6.28 22.30
N ILE A 196 -0.98 6.64 23.48
CA ILE A 196 0.27 7.39 23.67
C ILE A 196 1.43 6.59 23.08
N ILE A 197 1.56 5.32 23.44
CA ILE A 197 2.64 4.44 22.96
C ILE A 197 2.61 4.31 21.45
N THR A 198 1.44 4.03 20.86
CA THR A 198 1.28 3.89 19.40
C THR A 198 1.65 5.18 18.68
N ALA A 199 1.16 6.33 19.16
CA ALA A 199 1.45 7.62 18.55
C ALA A 199 2.94 8.02 18.69
N GLN A 200 3.56 7.78 19.84
CA GLN A 200 5.00 8.04 20.04
C GLN A 200 5.89 7.15 19.16
N ASN A 201 5.54 5.87 19.03
CA ASN A 201 6.24 4.96 18.14
C ASN A 201 6.13 5.41 16.67
N ALA A 202 4.95 5.86 16.25
CA ALA A 202 4.73 6.41 14.91
C ALA A 202 5.56 7.68 14.67
N LEU A 203 5.61 8.61 15.62
CA LEU A 203 6.43 9.82 15.52
C LEU A 203 7.93 9.51 15.44
N LYS A 204 8.38 8.48 16.17
CA LYS A 204 9.76 8.02 16.12
C LYS A 204 10.12 7.34 14.80
N ALA A 205 9.21 6.53 14.26
CA ALA A 205 9.42 5.82 12.99
C ALA A 205 9.29 6.74 11.77
N TYR A 206 8.42 7.75 11.84
CA TYR A 206 8.08 8.66 10.74
C TYR A 206 8.17 10.14 11.16
N PRO A 207 9.36 10.65 11.50
CA PRO A 207 9.53 11.98 12.11
C PRO A 207 9.12 13.14 11.21
N TYR A 208 9.09 12.94 9.89
CA TYR A 208 8.75 13.96 8.88
C TYR A 208 7.35 13.81 8.27
N SER A 209 6.49 13.01 8.91
CA SER A 209 5.13 12.79 8.43
C SER A 209 4.26 14.04 8.59
N ASP A 210 3.40 14.29 7.60
CA ASP A 210 2.34 15.32 7.66
C ASP A 210 1.30 15.06 8.75
N LEU A 211 1.29 13.85 9.34
CA LEU A 211 0.42 13.49 10.46
C LEU A 211 1.04 13.81 11.83
N ARG A 212 2.23 14.40 11.88
CA ARG A 212 2.96 14.68 13.12
C ARG A 212 2.10 15.47 14.12
N GLU A 213 1.51 16.59 13.70
CA GLU A 213 0.61 17.38 14.55
C GLU A 213 -0.57 16.55 15.07
N LYS A 214 -1.17 15.70 14.22
CA LYS A 214 -2.31 14.87 14.62
C LYS A 214 -1.94 13.82 15.66
N PHE A 215 -0.75 13.23 15.58
CA PHE A 215 -0.23 12.34 16.61
C PHE A 215 0.01 13.08 17.92
N SER A 216 0.65 14.26 17.88
CA SER A 216 0.90 15.07 19.07
C SER A 216 -0.40 15.50 19.76
N ILE A 217 -1.45 15.84 19.00
CA ILE A 217 -2.79 16.09 19.55
C ILE A 217 -3.33 14.85 20.28
N LEU A 218 -3.18 13.66 19.70
CA LEU A 218 -3.65 12.43 20.36
C LEU A 218 -2.88 12.14 21.64
N ILE A 219 -1.57 12.34 21.66
CA ILE A 219 -0.73 12.16 22.86
C ILE A 219 -1.17 13.13 23.95
N MET A 220 -1.22 14.43 23.64
CA MET A 220 -1.63 15.49 24.56
C MET A 220 -3.01 15.19 25.18
N LYS A 221 -4.01 14.90 24.35
CA LYS A 221 -5.35 14.58 24.81
C LYS A 221 -5.40 13.31 25.63
N SER A 222 -4.66 12.27 25.24
CA SER A 222 -4.61 11.00 25.97
C SER A 222 -3.95 11.13 27.33
N LYS A 223 -2.82 11.83 27.44
CA LYS A 223 -2.17 12.11 28.73
C LYS A 223 -3.10 12.86 29.69
N PHE A 224 -3.79 13.88 29.19
CA PHE A 224 -4.76 14.60 30.00
C PHE A 224 -5.92 13.71 30.46
N GLN A 225 -6.51 12.91 29.58
CA GLN A 225 -7.58 11.97 29.95
C GLN A 225 -7.09 10.89 30.91
N LEU A 226 -5.86 10.45 30.76
CA LEU A 226 -5.21 9.50 31.67
C LEU A 226 -5.07 10.10 33.08
N ALA A 227 -4.69 11.38 33.19
CA ALA A 227 -4.62 12.09 34.46
C ALA A 227 -5.98 12.25 35.12
N GLU A 228 -7.03 12.59 34.34
CA GLU A 228 -8.41 12.72 34.84
C GLU A 228 -8.95 11.42 35.41
N ASN A 229 -8.58 10.26 34.86
CA ASN A 229 -9.06 8.95 35.25
C ASN A 229 -8.10 8.19 36.18
N SER A 230 -7.12 8.88 36.75
CA SER A 230 -6.10 8.26 37.61
C SER A 230 -6.56 8.05 39.05
N SER A 231 -5.98 7.03 39.69
CA SER A 231 -6.03 6.89 41.16
C SER A 231 -5.32 8.08 41.84
N GLU A 232 -5.67 8.35 43.08
CA GLU A 232 -5.09 9.44 43.88
C GLU A 232 -3.54 9.38 43.91
N GLU A 233 -2.97 8.19 43.99
CA GLU A 233 -1.51 7.99 44.08
C GLU A 233 -0.74 8.46 42.83
N LYS A 234 -1.32 8.28 41.63
CA LYS A 234 -0.69 8.62 40.35
C LYS A 234 -1.16 9.97 39.80
N ARG A 235 -2.14 10.58 40.44
CA ARG A 235 -2.86 11.73 39.89
C ARG A 235 -1.95 12.93 39.64
N ILE A 236 -1.20 13.34 40.65
CA ILE A 236 -0.32 14.52 40.56
C ILE A 236 0.76 14.34 39.50
N GLU A 237 1.41 13.16 39.48
CA GLU A 237 2.44 12.83 38.49
C GLU A 237 1.89 12.91 37.07
N ARG A 238 0.71 12.31 36.82
CA ARG A 238 0.09 12.30 35.50
C ARG A 238 -0.40 13.66 35.03
N TYR A 239 -0.85 14.53 35.97
CA TYR A 239 -1.19 15.90 35.61
C TYR A 239 0.04 16.73 35.26
N ARG A 240 1.20 16.52 35.91
CA ARG A 240 2.47 17.16 35.53
C ARG A 240 2.92 16.68 34.13
N ASP A 241 2.86 15.38 33.88
CA ASP A 241 3.19 14.83 32.56
C ASP A 241 2.26 15.36 31.45
N ALA A 242 0.98 15.54 31.74
CA ALA A 242 0.02 16.14 30.80
C ALA A 242 0.29 17.63 30.57
N GLU A 243 0.69 18.37 31.60
CA GLU A 243 1.06 19.79 31.51
C GLU A 243 2.31 19.97 30.64
N ASP A 244 3.37 19.19 30.91
CA ASP A 244 4.60 19.21 30.12
C ASP A 244 4.34 18.91 28.64
N GLU A 245 3.48 17.93 28.36
CA GLU A 245 3.07 17.61 26.98
C GLU A 245 2.33 18.77 26.31
N CYS A 246 1.45 19.47 27.05
CA CYS A 246 0.75 20.64 26.51
C CYS A 246 1.71 21.78 26.16
N TYR A 247 2.72 22.02 26.99
CA TYR A 247 3.76 23.02 26.69
C TYR A 247 4.61 22.60 25.47
N GLY A 248 5.01 21.33 25.41
CA GLY A 248 5.71 20.78 24.25
C GLY A 248 4.91 20.95 22.96
N PHE A 249 3.60 20.64 23.00
CA PHE A 249 2.69 20.82 21.89
C PHE A 249 2.58 22.28 21.43
N LEU A 250 2.39 23.22 22.35
CA LEU A 250 2.29 24.64 22.02
C LEU A 250 3.59 25.21 21.45
N ASN A 251 4.74 24.70 21.89
CA ASN A 251 6.04 25.11 21.38
C ASN A 251 6.28 24.58 19.96
N GLU A 252 5.86 23.37 19.68
CA GLU A 252 6.05 22.74 18.36
C GLU A 252 5.01 23.20 17.33
N PHE A 253 3.76 23.42 17.77
CA PHE A 253 2.61 23.78 16.92
C PHE A 253 1.87 25.04 17.44
N PRO A 254 2.50 26.21 17.43
CA PRO A 254 1.92 27.43 18.01
C PRO A 254 0.63 27.86 17.30
N ASP A 255 0.52 27.61 15.98
CA ASP A 255 -0.61 27.99 15.13
C ASP A 255 -1.69 26.90 15.03
N SER A 256 -1.58 25.83 15.83
CA SER A 256 -2.55 24.75 15.84
C SER A 256 -3.93 25.21 16.29
N LYS A 257 -4.98 24.66 15.66
CA LYS A 257 -6.37 24.85 16.10
C LYS A 257 -6.64 24.29 17.50
N GLU A 258 -5.78 23.40 18.00
CA GLU A 258 -5.88 22.80 19.34
C GLU A 258 -5.11 23.58 20.41
N SER A 259 -4.45 24.68 20.06
CA SER A 259 -3.70 25.52 21.03
C SER A 259 -4.58 26.01 22.17
N ALA A 260 -5.81 26.39 21.90
CA ALA A 260 -6.78 26.77 22.94
C ALA A 260 -7.14 25.59 23.87
N THR A 261 -7.18 24.38 23.36
CA THR A 261 -7.40 23.14 24.15
C THR A 261 -6.20 22.87 25.05
N ALA A 262 -4.98 22.99 24.53
CA ALA A 262 -3.76 22.83 25.31
C ALA A 262 -3.68 23.82 26.46
N GLN A 263 -3.99 25.10 26.21
CA GLN A 263 -4.03 26.14 27.25
C GLN A 263 -5.05 25.83 28.36
N LYS A 264 -6.25 25.36 27.99
CA LYS A 264 -7.27 24.93 28.98
C LYS A 264 -6.77 23.78 29.84
N TYR A 265 -6.06 22.82 29.24
CA TYR A 265 -5.49 21.69 29.96
C TYR A 265 -4.41 22.16 30.95
N ILE A 266 -3.50 23.05 30.53
CA ILE A 266 -2.47 23.64 31.42
C ILE A 266 -3.10 24.30 32.65
N VAL A 267 -4.11 25.16 32.44
CA VAL A 267 -4.82 25.84 33.55
C VAL A 267 -5.41 24.83 34.53
N LYS A 268 -5.98 23.73 34.03
CA LYS A 268 -6.55 22.70 34.90
C LYS A 268 -5.48 21.88 35.60
N CYS A 269 -4.38 21.56 34.92
CA CYS A 269 -3.24 20.84 35.52
C CYS A 269 -2.66 21.64 36.69
N LYS A 270 -2.33 22.92 36.49
CA LYS A 270 -1.80 23.81 37.53
C LYS A 270 -2.71 23.91 38.76
N LYS A 271 -4.01 24.00 38.54
CA LYS A 271 -4.96 24.03 39.65
C LYS A 271 -4.91 22.77 40.53
N ILE A 272 -4.56 21.64 39.96
CA ILE A 272 -4.55 20.33 40.65
C ILE A 272 -3.18 20.04 41.24
N THR A 273 -2.10 20.41 40.53
CA THR A 273 -0.71 20.21 41.01
C THR A 273 -0.32 21.23 42.09
N GLY A 274 -1.03 22.35 42.17
CA GLY A 274 -0.75 23.41 43.14
C GLY A 274 0.37 24.38 42.72
N ASP A 275 0.71 24.38 41.42
CA ASP A 275 1.73 25.23 40.81
C ASP A 275 1.18 26.57 40.30
#